data_1218a51745c8a20b5146ed73ec19de99
#
_entry.id   1218a51745c8a20b5146ed73ec19de99
#
_cell.length_a   1.000
_cell.length_b   1.000
_cell.length_c   1.000
_cell.angle_alpha   90.00
_cell.angle_beta   90.00
_cell.angle_gamma   90.00
#
_symmetry.space_group_name_H-M   'P 1'
#
loop_
_entity.id
_entity.type
_entity.pdbx_description
1 polymer ?
#
loop_
_entity_poly.entity_id
_entity_poly.type
_entity_poly.pdbx_seq_one_letter_code
_entity_poly.pdbx_strand_id
1 'polypeptide(L)'
;DFRVLAELSSSEVRDVQVMAFHKWDNTRRFIESIDPQTKEIILHGVGMKPWNPLKKGTRFYLENIRTALTEPGEWFLGRDGTLLYMPLPGEKISSTTAVAPVAERLIIIKGEVDSNVVNLSFAGLTFCFTGYQTPPAGFGPVQAAQTIDSAITVDHAENVSLRDCTIRGIGRYAVWFRRGCRRCAVTSCEITDIGAGGVRIGTSEIPARTIDRTGECTVDNSTISRLGQIFPCAVGVWIGQSADNRVTHNEIFDLFYTAISVGWRWGYGRSLARNNKILYNHLHHLHGQLSDMGGVYTLGPSSGTEVSNNVIHDVDCHSYGGWGLYTDEGSSDILMENNLVYNTKTGAFHQHYGKNNTIRNNIFAYSRLQQIQATRVEEHLSFTLERNIVIFRSGVLLRGKWREFQVDMRNNCYWKEDGKSFRFENLTFADWQKRGRDTGSIVADPKFRDPGAYDFTLPADSPVWQLGFVPFDPSNAGRRQDN
;
A
#
# COMPACT_ATOMS: atom_id res chain seq x y z
N ASP A 1 18.28 -18.59 15.20
CA ASP A 1 18.94 -19.18 16.36
C ASP A 1 20.34 -18.58 16.53
N PHE A 2 20.65 -18.02 17.71
CA PHE A 2 21.97 -17.41 17.99
C PHE A 2 23.15 -18.38 17.77
N ARG A 3 22.92 -19.68 17.93
CA ARG A 3 23.93 -20.70 17.68
C ARG A 3 24.53 -20.64 16.29
N VAL A 4 23.71 -20.37 15.27
CA VAL A 4 24.17 -20.26 13.88
C VAL A 4 25.19 -19.11 13.73
N LEU A 5 24.97 -17.98 14.43
CA LEU A 5 25.89 -16.85 14.42
C LEU A 5 27.17 -17.14 15.20
N ALA A 6 27.09 -17.89 16.29
CA ALA A 6 28.24 -18.20 17.13
C ALA A 6 29.28 -19.11 16.45
N GLU A 7 28.88 -19.84 15.42
CA GLU A 7 29.75 -20.72 14.63
C GLU A 7 30.47 -19.97 13.48
N LEU A 8 30.09 -18.73 13.20
CA LEU A 8 30.66 -17.91 12.13
C LEU A 8 31.98 -17.25 12.58
N SER A 9 32.91 -17.12 11.67
CA SER A 9 34.09 -16.27 11.85
C SER A 9 33.69 -14.78 11.94
N SER A 10 34.56 -13.95 12.52
CA SER A 10 34.31 -12.51 12.64
C SER A 10 34.11 -11.82 11.29
N SER A 11 34.67 -12.36 10.19
CA SER A 11 34.47 -11.84 8.85
C SER A 11 33.08 -12.24 8.30
N GLU A 12 32.65 -13.46 8.51
CA GLU A 12 31.33 -13.94 8.10
C GLU A 12 30.20 -13.23 8.86
N VAL A 13 30.37 -13.01 10.17
CA VAL A 13 29.40 -12.24 10.99
C VAL A 13 29.12 -10.87 10.37
N ARG A 14 30.15 -10.18 9.85
CA ARG A 14 30.01 -8.84 9.25
C ARG A 14 29.31 -8.86 7.87
N ASP A 15 29.15 -10.04 7.26
CA ASP A 15 28.38 -10.20 6.02
C ASP A 15 26.89 -10.49 6.26
N VAL A 16 26.56 -10.87 7.49
CA VAL A 16 25.16 -11.15 7.86
C VAL A 16 24.37 -9.87 7.93
N GLN A 17 23.21 -9.87 7.29
CA GLN A 17 22.25 -8.78 7.36
C GLN A 17 21.07 -9.16 8.26
N VAL A 18 20.65 -8.24 9.09
CA VAL A 18 19.44 -8.33 9.91
C VAL A 18 18.35 -7.51 9.26
N MET A 19 17.29 -8.17 8.82
CA MET A 19 16.04 -7.54 8.42
C MET A 19 15.10 -7.50 9.62
N ALA A 20 14.86 -6.32 10.19
CA ALA A 20 13.94 -6.12 11.30
C ALA A 20 12.66 -5.43 10.83
N PHE A 21 11.50 -5.97 11.27
CA PHE A 21 10.18 -5.42 10.98
C PHE A 21 9.71 -4.55 12.13
N HIS A 22 9.36 -3.30 11.84
CA HIS A 22 8.76 -2.38 12.79
C HIS A 22 7.22 -2.37 12.64
N LYS A 23 6.59 -1.21 12.80
CA LYS A 23 5.14 -1.08 12.63
C LYS A 23 4.78 -1.00 11.15
N TRP A 24 5.22 0.08 10.48
CA TRP A 24 4.90 0.41 9.07
C TRP A 24 6.13 0.48 8.17
N ASP A 25 7.29 0.11 8.68
CA ASP A 25 8.55 0.11 7.96
C ASP A 25 9.47 -1.03 8.41
N ASN A 26 10.60 -1.14 7.76
CA ASN A 26 11.62 -2.14 8.06
C ASN A 26 13.01 -1.51 8.12
N THR A 27 13.91 -2.20 8.78
CA THR A 27 15.33 -1.85 8.84
C THR A 27 16.16 -3.01 8.34
N ARG A 28 17.18 -2.74 7.51
CA ARG A 28 18.18 -3.71 7.06
C ARG A 28 19.55 -3.24 7.50
N ARG A 29 20.26 -4.03 8.31
CA ARG A 29 21.55 -3.67 8.91
C ARG A 29 22.52 -4.83 8.86
N PHE A 30 23.79 -4.53 8.68
CA PHE A 30 24.83 -5.51 8.92
C PHE A 30 25.08 -5.71 10.42
N ILE A 31 25.54 -6.91 10.79
CA ILE A 31 26.06 -7.17 12.13
C ILE A 31 27.48 -6.64 12.22
N GLU A 32 27.74 -5.83 13.22
CA GLU A 32 29.10 -5.34 13.53
C GLU A 32 29.87 -6.36 14.35
N SER A 33 29.24 -6.88 15.40
CA SER A 33 29.82 -7.89 16.30
C SER A 33 28.73 -8.68 17.03
N ILE A 34 29.14 -9.81 17.58
CA ILE A 34 28.33 -10.65 18.47
C ILE A 34 29.11 -10.93 19.75
N ASP A 35 28.41 -10.98 20.87
CA ASP A 35 28.93 -11.51 22.13
C ASP A 35 28.24 -12.84 22.46
N PRO A 36 28.93 -13.99 22.33
CA PRO A 36 28.33 -15.29 22.62
C PRO A 36 27.96 -15.50 24.10
N GLN A 37 28.58 -14.78 25.02
CA GLN A 37 28.34 -14.94 26.46
C GLN A 37 27.06 -14.22 26.88
N THR A 38 26.90 -12.97 26.48
CA THR A 38 25.72 -12.16 26.76
C THR A 38 24.59 -12.38 25.74
N LYS A 39 24.88 -13.02 24.62
CA LYS A 39 23.99 -13.19 23.44
C LYS A 39 23.55 -11.86 22.85
N GLU A 40 24.41 -10.87 22.89
CA GLU A 40 24.19 -9.57 22.28
C GLU A 40 24.63 -9.57 20.82
N ILE A 41 23.86 -8.88 19.98
CA ILE A 41 24.14 -8.62 18.59
C ILE A 41 24.21 -7.10 18.42
N ILE A 42 25.38 -6.59 18.04
CA ILE A 42 25.57 -5.17 17.74
C ILE A 42 25.40 -4.98 16.24
N LEU A 43 24.49 -4.08 15.87
CA LEU A 43 24.21 -3.75 14.48
C LEU A 43 24.97 -2.51 14.05
N HIS A 44 25.47 -2.52 12.83
CA HIS A 44 26.12 -1.37 12.21
C HIS A 44 25.16 -0.20 12.00
N GLY A 45 25.64 1.04 12.08
CA GLY A 45 24.92 2.26 11.78
C GLY A 45 24.32 2.97 13.00
N VAL A 46 23.45 3.96 12.73
CA VAL A 46 22.86 4.79 13.79
C VAL A 46 21.71 4.09 14.52
N GLY A 47 21.40 4.52 15.73
CA GLY A 47 20.29 3.99 16.51
C GLY A 47 18.94 4.09 15.81
N MET A 48 18.01 3.27 16.27
CA MET A 48 16.64 3.25 15.74
C MET A 48 15.90 4.55 16.09
N LYS A 49 14.90 4.90 15.29
CA LYS A 49 14.04 6.05 15.55
C LYS A 49 13.16 5.79 16.79
N PRO A 50 12.87 6.84 17.62
CA PRO A 50 12.08 6.66 18.84
C PRO A 50 10.70 6.03 18.64
N TRP A 51 10.08 6.24 17.48
CA TRP A 51 8.78 5.67 17.14
C TRP A 51 8.84 4.21 16.67
N ASN A 52 10.02 3.72 16.26
CA ASN A 52 10.28 2.36 15.81
C ASN A 52 11.51 1.74 16.49
N PRO A 53 11.52 1.63 17.83
CA PRO A 53 12.63 1.02 18.55
C PRO A 53 12.67 -0.50 18.33
N LEU A 54 13.85 -1.08 18.37
CA LEU A 54 14.00 -2.51 18.60
C LEU A 54 13.63 -2.83 20.05
N LYS A 55 12.75 -3.80 20.25
CA LYS A 55 12.28 -4.22 21.57
C LYS A 55 11.99 -5.71 21.58
N LYS A 56 11.78 -6.27 22.79
CA LYS A 56 11.34 -7.67 22.93
C LYS A 56 10.09 -7.91 22.07
N GLY A 57 10.13 -8.94 21.24
CA GLY A 57 9.07 -9.30 20.31
C GLY A 57 9.17 -8.61 18.95
N THR A 58 10.17 -7.75 18.68
CA THR A 58 10.45 -7.29 17.32
C THR A 58 10.78 -8.49 16.44
N ARG A 59 10.04 -8.66 15.35
CA ARG A 59 10.29 -9.72 14.36
C ARG A 59 11.49 -9.34 13.51
N PHE A 60 12.32 -10.34 13.24
CA PHE A 60 13.45 -10.18 12.35
C PHE A 60 13.81 -11.52 11.71
N TYR A 61 14.58 -11.47 10.65
CA TYR A 61 15.30 -12.61 10.11
C TYR A 61 16.72 -12.22 9.73
N LEU A 62 17.54 -13.21 9.52
CA LEU A 62 18.94 -13.05 9.13
C LEU A 62 19.12 -13.53 7.69
N GLU A 63 19.97 -12.84 6.95
CA GLU A 63 20.31 -13.15 5.57
C GLU A 63 21.80 -13.27 5.39
N ASN A 64 22.19 -13.94 4.31
CA ASN A 64 23.57 -14.11 3.90
C ASN A 64 24.41 -14.91 4.91
N ILE A 65 23.90 -16.08 5.31
CA ILE A 65 24.55 -17.04 6.18
C ILE A 65 24.78 -18.32 5.39
N ARG A 66 26.04 -18.65 5.13
CA ARG A 66 26.42 -19.84 4.34
C ARG A 66 25.90 -21.15 4.93
N THR A 67 26.03 -21.33 6.24
CA THR A 67 25.62 -22.55 6.95
C THR A 67 24.09 -22.69 7.08
N ALA A 68 23.33 -21.65 6.76
CA ALA A 68 21.87 -21.68 6.73
C ALA A 68 21.30 -22.04 5.34
N LEU A 69 22.14 -22.41 4.39
CA LEU A 69 21.71 -22.91 3.07
C LEU A 69 21.23 -24.36 3.21
N THR A 70 19.95 -24.56 3.48
CA THR A 70 19.36 -25.86 3.85
C THR A 70 18.12 -26.24 3.02
N GLU A 71 17.48 -25.27 2.36
CA GLU A 71 16.23 -25.50 1.64
C GLU A 71 16.38 -25.25 0.12
N PRO A 72 15.66 -26.01 -0.73
CA PRO A 72 15.68 -25.81 -2.18
C PRO A 72 15.26 -24.38 -2.56
N GLY A 73 16.01 -23.78 -3.49
CA GLY A 73 15.81 -22.41 -3.96
C GLY A 73 16.67 -21.38 -3.21
N GLU A 74 17.26 -21.74 -2.09
CA GLU A 74 18.17 -20.86 -1.36
C GLU A 74 19.52 -20.71 -2.08
N TRP A 75 20.15 -19.56 -1.87
CA TRP A 75 21.46 -19.26 -2.46
C TRP A 75 22.31 -18.41 -1.52
N PHE A 76 23.61 -18.50 -1.68
CA PHE A 76 24.59 -17.70 -0.97
C PHE A 76 25.67 -17.23 -1.94
N LEU A 77 26.03 -15.94 -1.86
CA LEU A 77 27.13 -15.37 -2.63
C LEU A 77 28.29 -15.02 -1.70
N GLY A 78 29.41 -15.74 -1.86
CA GLY A 78 30.64 -15.49 -1.12
C GLY A 78 31.36 -14.22 -1.60
N ARG A 79 32.24 -13.66 -0.75
CA ARG A 79 33.04 -12.47 -1.09
C ARG A 79 34.03 -12.72 -2.24
N ASP A 80 34.41 -13.98 -2.48
CA ASP A 80 35.23 -14.42 -3.59
C ASP A 80 34.50 -14.54 -4.92
N GLY A 81 33.18 -14.23 -4.90
CA GLY A 81 32.32 -14.38 -6.07
C GLY A 81 31.74 -15.77 -6.27
N THR A 82 32.02 -16.72 -5.36
CA THR A 82 31.45 -18.07 -5.46
C THR A 82 29.97 -18.03 -5.10
N LEU A 83 29.12 -18.41 -6.06
CA LEU A 83 27.67 -18.57 -5.86
C LEU A 83 27.39 -20.05 -5.48
N LEU A 84 26.82 -20.24 -4.30
CA LEU A 84 26.23 -21.51 -3.87
C LEU A 84 24.72 -21.43 -4.07
N TYR A 85 24.16 -22.47 -4.66
CA TYR A 85 22.71 -22.56 -4.90
C TYR A 85 22.20 -23.96 -4.59
N MET A 86 21.11 -24.08 -3.89
CA MET A 86 20.40 -25.32 -3.64
C MET A 86 19.28 -25.46 -4.67
N PRO A 87 19.38 -26.36 -5.66
CA PRO A 87 18.42 -26.44 -6.75
C PRO A 87 17.01 -26.75 -6.27
N LEU A 88 16.01 -26.17 -6.94
CA LEU A 88 14.62 -26.57 -6.78
C LEU A 88 14.42 -28.02 -7.26
N PRO A 89 13.39 -28.74 -6.74
CA PRO A 89 13.07 -30.08 -7.22
C PRO A 89 12.90 -30.13 -8.75
N GLY A 90 13.70 -30.96 -9.41
CA GLY A 90 13.67 -31.11 -10.86
C GLY A 90 14.64 -30.20 -11.66
N GLU A 91 15.25 -29.22 -11.03
CA GLU A 91 16.29 -28.39 -11.64
C GLU A 91 17.61 -29.16 -11.77
N LYS A 92 18.35 -28.84 -12.81
CA LYS A 92 19.73 -29.34 -13.01
C LYS A 92 20.70 -28.16 -13.02
N ILE A 93 21.68 -28.17 -12.15
CA ILE A 93 22.73 -27.13 -12.06
C ILE A 93 23.36 -26.83 -13.43
N SER A 94 23.58 -27.84 -14.24
CA SER A 94 24.20 -27.69 -15.58
C SER A 94 23.36 -26.89 -16.58
N SER A 95 22.07 -26.69 -16.31
CA SER A 95 21.16 -25.91 -17.15
C SER A 95 20.53 -24.71 -16.42
N THR A 96 20.87 -24.51 -15.16
CA THR A 96 20.39 -23.36 -14.36
C THR A 96 21.16 -22.11 -14.77
N THR A 97 20.44 -21.03 -15.03
CA THR A 97 21.02 -19.72 -15.34
C THR A 97 20.95 -18.80 -14.12
N ALA A 98 22.09 -18.30 -13.69
CA ALA A 98 22.18 -17.25 -12.68
C ALA A 98 22.47 -15.92 -13.36
N VAL A 99 21.72 -14.87 -12.94
CA VAL A 99 21.94 -13.50 -13.41
C VAL A 99 22.41 -12.65 -12.25
N ALA A 100 23.62 -12.11 -12.34
CA ALA A 100 24.16 -11.15 -11.39
C ALA A 100 24.00 -9.72 -11.95
N PRO A 101 23.06 -8.92 -11.43
CA PRO A 101 22.85 -7.57 -11.94
C PRO A 101 24.01 -6.65 -11.52
N VAL A 102 24.59 -5.93 -12.49
CA VAL A 102 25.63 -4.92 -12.24
C VAL A 102 25.10 -3.49 -12.26
N ALA A 103 23.98 -3.26 -12.94
CA ALA A 103 23.35 -1.96 -13.02
C ALA A 103 22.33 -1.79 -11.88
N GLU A 104 22.32 -0.61 -11.28
CA GLU A 104 21.27 -0.21 -10.31
C GLU A 104 20.12 0.53 -10.99
N ARG A 105 20.38 1.13 -12.15
CA ARG A 105 19.41 1.89 -12.96
C ARG A 105 19.53 1.48 -14.41
N LEU A 106 18.40 1.40 -15.09
CA LEU A 106 18.33 1.03 -16.51
C LEU A 106 18.17 2.26 -17.40
N ILE A 107 17.33 3.21 -16.98
CA ILE A 107 17.04 4.42 -17.75
C ILE A 107 17.03 5.63 -16.85
N ILE A 108 17.72 6.67 -17.28
CA ILE A 108 17.65 8.00 -16.69
C ILE A 108 17.24 8.98 -17.79
N ILE A 109 16.03 9.52 -17.70
CA ILE A 109 15.53 10.58 -18.56
C ILE A 109 15.64 11.89 -17.79
N LYS A 110 16.50 12.79 -18.25
CA LYS A 110 16.79 14.04 -17.54
C LYS A 110 16.76 15.21 -18.51
N GLY A 111 15.65 15.96 -18.49
CA GLY A 111 15.58 17.27 -19.13
C GLY A 111 16.20 18.36 -18.25
N GLU A 112 16.37 19.52 -18.81
CA GLU A 112 16.77 20.74 -18.12
C GLU A 112 15.53 21.60 -17.78
N VAL A 113 15.70 22.57 -16.87
CA VAL A 113 14.59 23.42 -16.40
C VAL A 113 13.87 24.16 -17.54
N ASP A 114 14.59 24.58 -18.55
CA ASP A 114 14.07 25.31 -19.70
C ASP A 114 14.03 24.44 -20.98
N SER A 115 14.33 23.15 -20.88
CA SER A 115 14.39 22.20 -22.01
C SER A 115 13.98 20.80 -21.56
N ASN A 116 12.68 20.60 -21.46
CA ASN A 116 12.13 19.28 -21.10
C ASN A 116 12.42 18.24 -22.19
N VAL A 117 12.62 16.99 -21.79
CA VAL A 117 12.49 15.85 -22.70
C VAL A 117 11.01 15.68 -23.04
N VAL A 118 10.67 15.65 -24.31
CA VAL A 118 9.27 15.59 -24.75
C VAL A 118 8.99 14.43 -25.70
N ASN A 119 7.78 13.86 -25.62
CA ASN A 119 7.27 12.88 -26.60
C ASN A 119 8.15 11.63 -26.76
N LEU A 120 8.65 11.06 -25.67
CA LEU A 120 9.44 9.85 -25.69
C LEU A 120 8.58 8.65 -25.25
N SER A 121 8.56 7.60 -26.07
CA SER A 121 7.76 6.40 -25.77
C SER A 121 8.62 5.14 -25.85
N PHE A 122 8.45 4.27 -24.85
CA PHE A 122 8.94 2.90 -24.82
C PHE A 122 7.75 1.97 -24.92
N ALA A 123 7.75 1.06 -25.88
CA ALA A 123 6.64 0.13 -26.07
C ALA A 123 7.12 -1.30 -26.33
N GLY A 124 6.49 -2.29 -25.72
CA GLY A 124 6.76 -3.71 -25.93
C GLY A 124 8.15 -4.18 -25.47
N LEU A 125 8.78 -3.47 -24.52
CA LEU A 125 10.13 -3.78 -24.04
C LEU A 125 10.09 -4.49 -22.69
N THR A 126 11.10 -5.32 -22.46
CA THR A 126 11.37 -5.91 -21.14
C THR A 126 12.56 -5.21 -20.48
N PHE A 127 12.31 -4.61 -19.32
CA PHE A 127 13.31 -4.03 -18.42
C PHE A 127 13.54 -4.97 -17.25
N CYS A 128 14.73 -5.51 -17.09
CA CYS A 128 14.94 -6.50 -16.05
C CYS A 128 16.35 -6.45 -15.45
N PHE A 129 16.45 -7.01 -14.24
CA PHE A 129 17.66 -7.29 -13.50
C PHE A 129 18.50 -6.07 -13.16
N THR A 130 18.03 -5.32 -12.14
CA THR A 130 18.87 -4.34 -11.44
C THR A 130 19.21 -4.80 -10.04
N GLY A 131 20.40 -4.43 -9.56
CA GLY A 131 20.83 -4.72 -8.21
C GLY A 131 20.37 -3.67 -7.19
N TYR A 132 20.46 -4.05 -5.94
CA TYR A 132 20.52 -3.16 -4.79
C TYR A 132 21.63 -3.64 -3.86
N GLN A 133 22.56 -2.75 -3.55
CA GLN A 133 23.57 -3.03 -2.54
C GLN A 133 23.21 -2.27 -1.25
N THR A 134 23.09 -3.02 -0.14
CA THR A 134 22.90 -2.40 1.17
C THR A 134 24.13 -1.55 1.51
N PRO A 135 23.98 -0.23 1.73
CA PRO A 135 25.12 0.59 2.12
C PRO A 135 25.72 0.12 3.46
N PRO A 136 27.00 0.41 3.75
CA PRO A 136 27.63 0.02 5.03
C PRO A 136 26.80 0.45 6.25
N ALA A 137 26.20 1.63 6.22
CA ALA A 137 25.31 2.12 7.30
C ALA A 137 23.93 1.42 7.33
N GLY A 138 23.64 0.53 6.37
CA GLY A 138 22.38 -0.16 6.21
C GLY A 138 21.25 0.73 5.68
N PHE A 139 20.05 0.18 5.67
CA PHE A 139 18.81 0.89 5.39
C PHE A 139 18.07 1.16 6.70
N GLY A 140 17.72 2.41 6.95
CA GLY A 140 16.96 2.83 8.13
C GLY A 140 15.44 2.78 7.90
N PRO A 141 14.64 2.86 8.98
CA PRO A 141 13.19 2.78 8.86
C PRO A 141 12.61 4.02 8.17
N VAL A 142 12.00 3.82 7.01
CA VAL A 142 11.35 4.87 6.19
C VAL A 142 10.08 4.32 5.58
N GLN A 143 8.93 4.90 5.95
CA GLN A 143 7.63 4.53 5.41
C GLN A 143 7.62 4.57 3.88
N ALA A 144 6.92 3.62 3.25
CA ALA A 144 6.83 3.45 1.81
C ALA A 144 8.19 3.29 1.08
N ALA A 145 9.28 2.98 1.79
CA ALA A 145 10.64 2.97 1.25
C ALA A 145 10.94 4.19 0.37
N GLN A 146 10.40 5.36 0.74
CA GLN A 146 10.35 6.53 -0.15
C GLN A 146 11.73 7.17 -0.43
N THR A 147 12.77 6.77 0.27
CA THR A 147 14.16 7.18 -0.01
C THR A 147 14.85 6.29 -1.05
N ILE A 148 14.25 5.15 -1.40
CA ILE A 148 14.82 4.23 -2.38
C ILE A 148 14.56 4.78 -3.79
N ASP A 149 15.62 4.82 -4.61
CA ASP A 149 15.58 5.27 -6.00
C ASP A 149 14.85 4.25 -6.92
N SER A 150 14.81 4.48 -8.21
CA SER A 150 14.15 3.63 -9.19
C SER A 150 15.07 3.16 -10.30
N ALA A 151 14.70 2.06 -10.96
CA ALA A 151 15.39 1.57 -12.17
C ALA A 151 15.17 2.49 -13.37
N ILE A 152 13.98 3.09 -13.47
CA ILE A 152 13.63 4.07 -14.52
C ILE A 152 13.27 5.37 -13.81
N THR A 153 14.11 6.40 -13.97
CA THR A 153 13.90 7.71 -13.36
C THR A 153 13.69 8.76 -14.43
N VAL A 154 12.67 9.62 -14.24
CA VAL A 154 12.30 10.68 -15.16
C VAL A 154 12.26 12.02 -14.42
N ASP A 155 13.00 13.00 -14.94
CA ASP A 155 13.02 14.38 -14.46
C ASP A 155 12.81 15.35 -15.62
N HIS A 156 12.10 16.44 -15.40
CA HIS A 156 11.86 17.52 -16.39
C HIS A 156 11.48 16.97 -17.75
N ALA A 157 10.34 16.31 -17.79
CA ALA A 157 9.87 15.60 -18.96
C ALA A 157 8.36 15.77 -19.15
N GLU A 158 7.95 15.77 -20.40
CA GLU A 158 6.55 15.90 -20.77
C GLU A 158 6.18 14.84 -21.80
N ASN A 159 5.05 14.17 -21.57
CA ASN A 159 4.55 13.13 -22.47
C ASN A 159 5.58 11.99 -22.70
N VAL A 160 6.19 11.51 -21.59
CA VAL A 160 7.04 10.32 -21.60
C VAL A 160 6.20 9.11 -21.17
N SER A 161 6.22 8.04 -21.94
CA SER A 161 5.39 6.87 -21.68
C SER A 161 6.15 5.54 -21.76
N LEU A 162 5.76 4.62 -20.87
CA LEU A 162 6.03 3.19 -20.96
C LEU A 162 4.69 2.50 -21.25
N ARG A 163 4.63 1.76 -22.36
CA ARG A 163 3.40 1.08 -22.80
C ARG A 163 3.70 -0.37 -23.20
N ASP A 164 2.84 -1.28 -22.77
CA ASP A 164 2.96 -2.71 -23.08
C ASP A 164 4.35 -3.28 -22.70
N CYS A 165 4.96 -2.78 -21.62
CA CYS A 165 6.28 -3.15 -21.17
C CYS A 165 6.21 -4.13 -19.99
N THR A 166 7.20 -5.02 -19.88
CA THR A 166 7.43 -5.85 -18.71
C THR A 166 8.60 -5.29 -17.91
N ILE A 167 8.42 -5.05 -16.61
CA ILE A 167 9.46 -4.58 -15.68
C ILE A 167 9.58 -5.59 -14.55
N ARG A 168 10.69 -6.31 -14.44
CA ARG A 168 10.83 -7.41 -13.47
C ARG A 168 12.25 -7.60 -12.96
N GLY A 169 12.39 -8.25 -11.80
CA GLY A 169 13.70 -8.50 -11.20
C GLY A 169 14.46 -7.21 -10.88
N ILE A 170 13.77 -6.19 -10.36
CA ILE A 170 14.31 -4.86 -10.08
C ILE A 170 14.64 -4.75 -8.59
N GLY A 171 15.86 -4.39 -8.21
CA GLY A 171 16.27 -4.25 -6.81
C GLY A 171 15.75 -2.99 -6.10
N ARG A 172 15.13 -2.06 -6.80
CA ARG A 172 14.65 -0.75 -6.32
C ARG A 172 13.18 -0.54 -6.68
N TYR A 173 12.68 0.71 -6.72
CA TYR A 173 11.39 1.02 -7.35
C TYR A 173 11.49 0.78 -8.87
N ALA A 174 10.40 0.40 -9.51
CA ALA A 174 10.41 0.19 -10.96
C ALA A 174 10.53 1.51 -11.71
N VAL A 175 9.59 2.45 -11.49
CA VAL A 175 9.50 3.73 -12.22
C VAL A 175 9.31 4.90 -11.25
N TRP A 176 9.95 6.03 -11.54
CA TRP A 176 9.75 7.27 -10.79
C TRP A 176 9.65 8.49 -11.71
N PHE A 177 8.45 9.04 -11.83
CA PHE A 177 8.22 10.39 -12.38
C PHE A 177 8.50 11.40 -11.28
N ARG A 178 9.76 11.91 -11.22
CA ARG A 178 10.30 12.55 -10.02
C ARG A 178 10.01 14.04 -9.95
N ARG A 179 10.67 14.86 -10.73
CA ARG A 179 10.56 16.32 -10.72
C ARG A 179 10.22 16.88 -12.10
N GLY A 180 9.32 17.86 -12.15
CA GLY A 180 8.98 18.55 -13.38
C GLY A 180 8.37 17.66 -14.47
N CYS A 181 7.79 16.51 -14.09
CA CYS A 181 7.15 15.59 -15.02
C CYS A 181 5.69 15.99 -15.24
N ARG A 182 5.28 16.03 -16.51
CA ARG A 182 3.91 16.33 -16.93
C ARG A 182 3.43 15.31 -17.93
N ARG A 183 2.18 14.84 -17.79
CA ARG A 183 1.54 13.91 -18.72
C ARG A 183 2.36 12.65 -19.02
N CYS A 184 3.21 12.22 -18.06
CA CYS A 184 3.97 11.00 -18.17
C CYS A 184 3.09 9.80 -17.78
N ALA A 185 3.33 8.64 -18.40
CA ALA A 185 2.43 7.51 -18.23
C ALA A 185 3.14 6.15 -18.15
N VAL A 186 2.53 5.25 -17.37
CA VAL A 186 2.76 3.79 -17.39
C VAL A 186 1.42 3.18 -17.74
N THR A 187 1.32 2.50 -18.88
CA THR A 187 0.06 1.95 -19.36
C THR A 187 0.21 0.52 -19.88
N SER A 188 -0.72 -0.35 -19.57
CA SER A 188 -0.75 -1.76 -20.01
C SER A 188 0.56 -2.52 -19.72
N CYS A 189 1.26 -2.16 -18.64
CA CYS A 189 2.53 -2.76 -18.26
C CYS A 189 2.34 -3.89 -17.24
N GLU A 190 3.31 -4.81 -17.20
CA GLU A 190 3.49 -5.79 -16.16
C GLU A 190 4.70 -5.39 -15.30
N ILE A 191 4.48 -5.13 -14.01
CA ILE A 191 5.52 -4.76 -13.04
C ILE A 191 5.51 -5.81 -11.93
N THR A 192 6.52 -6.67 -11.88
CA THR A 192 6.53 -7.82 -10.96
C THR A 192 7.95 -8.14 -10.47
N ASP A 193 8.06 -8.84 -9.33
CA ASP A 193 9.35 -9.18 -8.70
C ASP A 193 10.22 -7.95 -8.44
N ILE A 194 9.71 -7.01 -7.68
CA ILE A 194 10.37 -5.73 -7.42
C ILE A 194 10.87 -5.65 -5.98
N GLY A 195 12.13 -5.30 -5.80
CA GLY A 195 12.75 -5.17 -4.48
C GLY A 195 12.13 -4.08 -3.60
N ALA A 196 11.72 -2.96 -4.18
CA ALA A 196 10.93 -1.94 -3.51
C ALA A 196 9.51 -1.90 -4.09
N GLY A 197 9.05 -0.78 -4.60
CA GLY A 197 7.67 -0.63 -5.07
C GLY A 197 7.55 -0.47 -6.59
N GLY A 198 6.32 -0.30 -7.05
CA GLY A 198 6.01 -0.17 -8.47
C GLY A 198 6.30 1.23 -9.00
N VAL A 199 5.35 2.14 -8.93
CA VAL A 199 5.45 3.47 -9.56
C VAL A 199 5.43 4.58 -8.52
N ARG A 200 6.33 5.55 -8.65
CA ARG A 200 6.35 6.77 -7.83
C ARG A 200 6.07 7.99 -8.69
N ILE A 201 5.26 8.91 -8.15
CA ILE A 201 4.88 10.17 -8.80
C ILE A 201 5.14 11.34 -7.84
N GLY A 202 6.01 12.27 -8.26
CA GLY A 202 6.39 13.42 -7.46
C GLY A 202 7.45 13.14 -6.39
N THR A 203 7.58 14.04 -5.45
CA THR A 203 8.56 14.04 -4.35
C THR A 203 7.88 14.08 -2.99
N SER A 204 8.58 13.71 -1.93
CA SER A 204 8.09 13.81 -0.54
C SER A 204 7.96 15.27 -0.08
N GLU A 205 8.86 16.12 -0.53
CA GLU A 205 8.86 17.54 -0.20
C GLU A 205 8.19 18.36 -1.30
N ILE A 206 7.59 19.49 -0.92
CA ILE A 206 7.04 20.45 -1.88
C ILE A 206 8.20 21.13 -2.61
N PRO A 207 8.32 20.96 -3.95
CA PRO A 207 9.37 21.63 -4.70
C PRO A 207 9.26 23.16 -4.58
N ALA A 208 10.40 23.81 -4.34
CA ALA A 208 10.45 25.27 -4.20
C ALA A 208 10.02 25.99 -5.48
N ARG A 209 10.48 25.50 -6.63
CA ARG A 209 10.12 26.07 -7.94
C ARG A 209 8.91 25.37 -8.52
N THR A 210 8.00 26.13 -9.13
CA THR A 210 6.80 25.57 -9.76
C THR A 210 7.14 24.63 -10.92
N ILE A 211 8.21 24.91 -11.66
CA ILE A 211 8.66 24.08 -12.79
C ILE A 211 9.10 22.68 -12.35
N ASP A 212 9.53 22.52 -11.11
CA ASP A 212 9.92 21.22 -10.55
C ASP A 212 8.71 20.37 -10.08
N ARG A 213 7.49 20.91 -10.11
CA ARG A 213 6.30 20.18 -9.67
C ARG A 213 5.86 19.17 -10.70
N THR A 214 5.69 17.95 -10.28
CA THR A 214 5.16 16.84 -11.09
C THR A 214 3.64 16.76 -10.97
N GLY A 215 2.96 16.38 -12.04
CA GLY A 215 1.51 16.19 -12.07
C GLY A 215 0.99 15.70 -13.41
N GLU A 216 -0.32 15.44 -13.48
CA GLU A 216 -1.00 14.97 -14.69
C GLU A 216 -0.46 13.61 -15.19
N CYS A 217 0.18 12.83 -14.31
CA CYS A 217 0.75 11.54 -14.65
C CYS A 217 -0.31 10.42 -14.53
N THR A 218 -0.12 9.37 -15.32
CA THR A 218 -1.07 8.26 -15.39
C THR A 218 -0.39 6.91 -15.12
N VAL A 219 -1.04 6.07 -14.30
CA VAL A 219 -0.74 4.64 -14.19
C VAL A 219 -2.06 3.93 -14.51
N ASP A 220 -2.12 3.25 -15.65
CA ASP A 220 -3.38 2.72 -16.15
C ASP A 220 -3.23 1.31 -16.73
N ASN A 221 -4.26 0.49 -16.54
CA ASN A 221 -4.41 -0.83 -17.15
C ASN A 221 -3.21 -1.76 -16.95
N SER A 222 -2.52 -1.66 -15.82
CA SER A 222 -1.28 -2.39 -15.55
C SER A 222 -1.45 -3.41 -14.44
N THR A 223 -0.68 -4.52 -14.52
CA THR A 223 -0.51 -5.47 -13.42
C THR A 223 0.71 -5.09 -12.60
N ILE A 224 0.55 -4.92 -11.29
CA ILE A 224 1.62 -4.54 -10.36
C ILE A 224 1.59 -5.54 -9.21
N SER A 225 2.60 -6.42 -9.13
CA SER A 225 2.56 -7.52 -8.17
C SER A 225 3.94 -7.93 -7.63
N ARG A 226 3.95 -8.71 -6.56
CA ARG A 226 5.17 -9.28 -5.95
C ARG A 226 6.21 -8.21 -5.65
N LEU A 227 5.77 -7.16 -4.96
CA LEU A 227 6.61 -6.02 -4.59
C LEU A 227 7.17 -6.17 -3.16
N GLY A 228 8.15 -5.34 -2.83
CA GLY A 228 8.72 -5.28 -1.47
C GLY A 228 9.67 -6.44 -1.15
N GLN A 229 10.23 -7.10 -2.15
CA GLN A 229 11.09 -8.28 -1.95
C GLN A 229 12.38 -7.95 -1.17
N ILE A 230 12.84 -6.70 -1.21
CA ILE A 230 13.98 -6.19 -0.42
C ILE A 230 13.47 -5.18 0.64
N PHE A 231 12.45 -4.40 0.30
CA PHE A 231 11.87 -3.36 1.17
C PHE A 231 10.38 -3.62 1.39
N PRO A 232 10.00 -4.49 2.32
CA PRO A 232 8.60 -4.85 2.58
C PRO A 232 7.67 -3.67 2.85
N CYS A 233 8.19 -2.52 3.25
CA CYS A 233 7.42 -1.30 3.47
C CYS A 233 7.11 -0.50 2.19
N ALA A 234 7.57 -0.95 1.02
CA ALA A 234 7.29 -0.28 -0.25
C ALA A 234 5.83 -0.48 -0.70
N VAL A 235 5.36 0.38 -1.58
CA VAL A 235 3.95 0.42 -2.02
C VAL A 235 3.83 0.23 -3.53
N GLY A 236 2.64 -0.18 -3.98
CA GLY A 236 2.36 -0.39 -5.39
C GLY A 236 2.48 0.88 -6.20
N VAL A 237 1.69 1.89 -5.86
CA VAL A 237 1.77 3.24 -6.44
C VAL A 237 1.85 4.27 -5.33
N TRP A 238 2.85 5.15 -5.40
CA TRP A 238 3.04 6.23 -4.46
C TRP A 238 2.92 7.59 -5.15
N ILE A 239 1.99 8.43 -4.70
CA ILE A 239 1.83 9.82 -5.12
C ILE A 239 2.24 10.71 -3.94
N GLY A 240 3.33 11.46 -4.10
CA GLY A 240 3.80 12.40 -3.08
C GLY A 240 3.16 13.78 -3.21
N GLN A 241 3.99 14.83 -3.25
CA GLN A 241 3.55 16.22 -3.47
C GLN A 241 3.25 16.45 -4.96
N SER A 242 2.16 15.84 -5.46
CA SER A 242 1.79 15.82 -6.88
C SER A 242 0.28 15.85 -7.06
N ALA A 243 -0.18 16.53 -8.11
CA ALA A 243 -1.58 16.79 -8.38
C ALA A 243 -2.04 16.24 -9.72
N ASP A 244 -3.37 16.13 -9.87
CA ASP A 244 -4.04 15.87 -11.14
C ASP A 244 -3.63 14.52 -11.79
N ASN A 245 -3.18 13.55 -10.99
CA ASN A 245 -2.75 12.24 -11.48
C ASN A 245 -3.92 11.26 -11.56
N ARG A 246 -3.74 10.23 -12.36
CA ARG A 246 -4.72 9.13 -12.56
C ARG A 246 -4.06 7.79 -12.30
N VAL A 247 -4.65 7.00 -11.42
CA VAL A 247 -4.30 5.59 -11.18
C VAL A 247 -5.57 4.79 -11.43
N THR A 248 -5.66 4.17 -12.60
CA THR A 248 -6.94 3.64 -13.08
C THR A 248 -6.82 2.25 -13.69
N HIS A 249 -7.80 1.39 -13.44
CA HIS A 249 -7.89 0.06 -14.03
C HIS A 249 -6.65 -0.83 -13.84
N ASN A 250 -5.95 -0.67 -12.72
CA ASN A 250 -4.81 -1.53 -12.42
C ASN A 250 -5.24 -2.71 -11.56
N GLU A 251 -4.53 -3.82 -11.69
CA GLU A 251 -4.58 -4.94 -10.78
C GLU A 251 -3.30 -4.92 -9.93
N ILE A 252 -3.44 -4.71 -8.60
CA ILE A 252 -2.31 -4.55 -7.68
C ILE A 252 -2.45 -5.55 -6.54
N PHE A 253 -1.51 -6.50 -6.44
CA PHE A 253 -1.61 -7.61 -5.49
C PHE A 253 -0.24 -8.21 -5.10
N ASP A 254 -0.25 -9.11 -4.14
CA ASP A 254 0.96 -9.74 -3.57
C ASP A 254 1.97 -8.71 -3.06
N LEU A 255 1.52 -7.84 -2.16
CA LEU A 255 2.34 -6.85 -1.50
C LEU A 255 2.38 -7.10 0.02
N PHE A 256 3.45 -6.69 0.66
CA PHE A 256 3.60 -6.77 2.11
C PHE A 256 3.09 -5.54 2.86
N TYR A 257 2.70 -4.49 2.13
CA TYR A 257 2.22 -3.22 2.65
C TYR A 257 1.13 -2.62 1.74
N THR A 258 0.90 -1.32 1.82
CA THR A 258 -0.16 -0.58 1.11
C THR A 258 -0.07 -0.70 -0.42
N ALA A 259 -1.22 -0.87 -1.09
CA ALA A 259 -1.24 -0.91 -2.56
C ALA A 259 -1.12 0.48 -3.19
N ILE A 260 -1.91 1.46 -2.78
CA ILE A 260 -1.85 2.83 -3.31
C ILE A 260 -1.76 3.83 -2.15
N SER A 261 -0.76 4.71 -2.19
CA SER A 261 -0.54 5.79 -1.22
C SER A 261 -0.63 7.15 -1.89
N VAL A 262 -1.47 8.06 -1.35
CA VAL A 262 -1.72 9.40 -1.91
C VAL A 262 -1.48 10.48 -0.87
N GLY A 263 -0.61 11.44 -1.21
CA GLY A 263 -0.21 12.52 -0.32
C GLY A 263 1.00 12.16 0.56
N TRP A 264 1.68 13.19 1.06
CA TRP A 264 2.85 13.02 1.92
C TRP A 264 3.02 14.22 2.85
N ARG A 265 1.97 14.47 3.68
CA ARG A 265 1.97 15.58 4.63
C ARG A 265 1.22 15.20 5.90
N TRP A 266 1.94 15.01 7.00
CA TRP A 266 1.33 14.77 8.31
C TRP A 266 0.62 16.04 8.80
N GLY A 267 -0.66 15.89 9.17
CA GLY A 267 -1.52 16.98 9.62
C GLY A 267 -2.00 17.91 8.49
N TYR A 268 -2.52 19.07 8.87
CA TYR A 268 -3.26 19.98 7.98
C TYR A 268 -2.39 21.02 7.26
N GLY A 269 -1.09 20.85 7.24
CA GLY A 269 -0.20 21.76 6.56
C GLY A 269 -0.37 21.74 5.04
N ARG A 270 0.25 22.70 4.36
CA ARG A 270 0.20 22.80 2.88
C ARG A 270 0.60 21.49 2.21
N SER A 271 -0.19 21.06 1.25
CA SER A 271 0.04 19.90 0.40
C SER A 271 -0.18 20.27 -1.06
N LEU A 272 0.53 19.60 -1.98
CA LEU A 272 0.27 19.69 -3.41
C LEU A 272 -0.55 18.50 -3.93
N ALA A 273 -0.76 17.48 -3.12
CA ALA A 273 -1.62 16.37 -3.49
C ALA A 273 -3.07 16.87 -3.56
N ARG A 274 -3.62 16.93 -4.78
CA ARG A 274 -5.01 17.32 -5.03
C ARG A 274 -5.49 16.77 -6.35
N ASN A 275 -6.80 16.67 -6.53
CA ASN A 275 -7.46 16.22 -7.75
C ASN A 275 -6.94 14.88 -8.30
N ASN A 276 -6.34 14.03 -7.46
CA ASN A 276 -5.87 12.73 -7.88
C ASN A 276 -7.07 11.78 -8.05
N LYS A 277 -7.06 10.96 -9.10
CA LYS A 277 -8.13 10.03 -9.43
C LYS A 277 -7.66 8.59 -9.28
N ILE A 278 -8.17 7.89 -8.27
CA ILE A 278 -7.86 6.49 -7.96
C ILE A 278 -9.12 5.69 -8.26
N LEU A 279 -9.26 5.24 -9.50
CA LEU A 279 -10.54 4.74 -10.02
C LEU A 279 -10.42 3.34 -10.65
N TYR A 280 -11.41 2.51 -10.40
CA TYR A 280 -11.54 1.20 -11.05
C TYR A 280 -10.32 0.28 -10.86
N ASN A 281 -9.58 0.38 -9.76
CA ASN A 281 -8.48 -0.54 -9.49
C ASN A 281 -8.99 -1.77 -8.73
N HIS A 282 -8.36 -2.92 -8.98
CA HIS A 282 -8.54 -4.14 -8.22
C HIS A 282 -7.31 -4.34 -7.32
N LEU A 283 -7.50 -4.21 -6.00
CA LEU A 283 -6.45 -4.23 -4.99
C LEU A 283 -6.68 -5.42 -4.05
N HIS A 284 -5.78 -6.38 -4.01
CA HIS A 284 -6.01 -7.59 -3.23
C HIS A 284 -4.74 -8.31 -2.78
N HIS A 285 -4.89 -9.30 -1.89
CA HIS A 285 -3.79 -10.12 -1.36
C HIS A 285 -2.65 -9.26 -0.81
N LEU A 286 -2.99 -8.36 0.12
CA LEU A 286 -1.99 -7.60 0.87
C LEU A 286 -1.62 -8.39 2.13
N HIS A 287 -0.42 -8.99 2.13
CA HIS A 287 -0.05 -10.11 3.02
C HIS A 287 0.35 -9.73 4.46
N GLY A 288 0.28 -8.48 4.83
CA GLY A 288 0.35 -8.11 6.24
C GLY A 288 1.68 -8.41 6.96
N GLN A 289 2.80 -8.28 6.31
CA GLN A 289 4.10 -8.33 6.98
C GLN A 289 4.29 -7.18 7.97
N LEU A 290 3.70 -6.05 7.68
CA LEU A 290 3.74 -4.83 8.46
C LEU A 290 2.36 -4.49 9.03
N SER A 291 2.30 -3.42 9.80
CA SER A 291 1.08 -2.88 10.41
C SER A 291 0.77 -1.51 9.80
N ASP A 292 -0.34 -0.87 10.22
CA ASP A 292 -0.66 0.52 9.86
C ASP A 292 -0.76 0.74 8.35
N MET A 293 -1.57 -0.08 7.69
CA MET A 293 -1.67 -0.13 6.24
C MET A 293 -3.11 -0.30 5.77
N GLY A 294 -3.35 0.06 4.53
CA GLY A 294 -4.64 -0.13 3.86
C GLY A 294 -4.50 -0.42 2.37
N GLY A 295 -5.59 -0.82 1.72
CA GLY A 295 -5.63 -0.95 0.26
C GLY A 295 -5.32 0.39 -0.40
N VAL A 296 -6.07 1.44 -0.06
CA VAL A 296 -5.77 2.84 -0.41
C VAL A 296 -5.52 3.62 0.87
N TYR A 297 -4.37 4.27 0.95
CA TYR A 297 -3.91 5.10 2.06
C TYR A 297 -3.81 6.56 1.60
N THR A 298 -4.33 7.49 2.37
CA THR A 298 -4.20 8.93 2.11
C THR A 298 -3.57 9.64 3.29
N LEU A 299 -2.77 10.69 3.03
CA LEU A 299 -2.02 11.41 4.07
C LEU A 299 -1.99 12.92 3.80
N GLY A 300 -2.60 13.70 4.70
CA GLY A 300 -2.70 15.15 4.62
C GLY A 300 -3.77 15.66 3.66
N PRO A 301 -3.91 16.98 3.51
CA PRO A 301 -4.91 17.59 2.66
C PRO A 301 -4.74 17.18 1.20
N SER A 302 -5.85 16.76 0.57
CA SER A 302 -5.87 16.26 -0.80
C SER A 302 -7.18 16.63 -1.50
N SER A 303 -7.50 17.93 -1.51
CA SER A 303 -8.76 18.45 -2.02
C SER A 303 -9.05 18.02 -3.45
N GLY A 304 -10.28 17.55 -3.72
CA GLY A 304 -10.73 17.07 -5.01
C GLY A 304 -10.18 15.68 -5.42
N THR A 305 -9.41 15.04 -4.54
CA THR A 305 -9.01 13.64 -4.73
C THR A 305 -10.22 12.73 -4.57
N GLU A 306 -10.30 11.76 -5.49
CA GLU A 306 -11.38 10.80 -5.59
C GLU A 306 -10.83 9.38 -5.58
N VAL A 307 -11.42 8.54 -4.74
CA VAL A 307 -11.14 7.10 -4.63
C VAL A 307 -12.47 6.38 -4.91
N SER A 308 -12.69 5.95 -6.14
CA SER A 308 -14.02 5.49 -6.54
C SER A 308 -14.00 4.28 -7.45
N ASN A 309 -15.05 3.46 -7.36
CA ASN A 309 -15.24 2.27 -8.19
C ASN A 309 -14.10 1.24 -8.09
N ASN A 310 -13.38 1.22 -6.98
CA ASN A 310 -12.34 0.21 -6.76
C ASN A 310 -12.92 -1.04 -6.09
N VAL A 311 -12.33 -2.19 -6.36
CA VAL A 311 -12.54 -3.43 -5.62
C VAL A 311 -11.31 -3.68 -4.76
N ILE A 312 -11.50 -3.81 -3.44
CA ILE A 312 -10.42 -3.95 -2.46
C ILE A 312 -10.75 -5.13 -1.55
N HIS A 313 -9.91 -6.15 -1.52
CA HIS A 313 -10.17 -7.30 -0.67
C HIS A 313 -8.89 -8.03 -0.22
N ASP A 314 -9.06 -8.95 0.73
CA ASP A 314 -7.97 -9.74 1.30
C ASP A 314 -6.82 -8.86 1.78
N VAL A 315 -7.15 -7.86 2.60
CA VAL A 315 -6.19 -6.93 3.19
C VAL A 315 -5.87 -7.37 4.62
N ASP A 316 -4.65 -7.80 4.84
CA ASP A 316 -4.16 -8.23 6.15
C ASP A 316 -3.12 -7.27 6.72
N CYS A 317 -2.69 -7.48 7.95
CA CYS A 317 -1.60 -6.79 8.61
C CYS A 317 -1.08 -7.59 9.80
N HIS A 318 0.13 -7.29 10.25
CA HIS A 318 0.72 -8.01 11.38
C HIS A 318 -0.04 -7.79 12.69
N SER A 319 -0.19 -6.55 13.15
CA SER A 319 -0.86 -6.25 14.42
C SER A 319 -2.09 -5.37 14.23
N TYR A 320 -1.95 -4.09 13.98
CA TYR A 320 -3.04 -3.15 13.72
C TYR A 320 -2.96 -2.62 12.29
N GLY A 321 -4.09 -2.30 11.69
CA GLY A 321 -4.18 -1.95 10.28
C GLY A 321 -4.90 -3.03 9.47
N GLY A 322 -4.59 -3.14 8.19
CA GLY A 322 -5.29 -4.01 7.26
C GLY A 322 -6.69 -3.47 6.98
N TRP A 323 -6.77 -2.18 6.69
CA TRP A 323 -7.99 -1.50 6.27
C TRP A 323 -8.14 -1.52 4.74
N GLY A 324 -9.36 -1.38 4.26
CA GLY A 324 -9.59 -1.19 2.83
C GLY A 324 -9.24 0.23 2.40
N LEU A 325 -10.04 1.18 2.86
CA LEU A 325 -9.86 2.62 2.66
C LEU A 325 -9.35 3.23 3.96
N TYR A 326 -8.22 3.92 3.89
CA TYR A 326 -7.58 4.49 5.07
C TYR A 326 -7.23 5.96 4.89
N THR A 327 -7.90 6.83 5.63
CA THR A 327 -7.57 8.26 5.74
C THR A 327 -6.75 8.49 6.99
N ASP A 328 -5.44 8.72 6.81
CA ASP A 328 -4.51 8.97 7.89
C ASP A 328 -4.34 10.47 8.14
N GLU A 329 -3.39 10.84 8.95
CA GLU A 329 -3.15 12.12 9.58
C GLU A 329 -3.41 13.33 8.68
N GLY A 330 -4.51 14.06 8.95
CA GLY A 330 -4.86 15.29 8.26
C GLY A 330 -5.49 15.12 6.88
N SER A 331 -5.83 13.90 6.46
CA SER A 331 -6.54 13.64 5.21
C SER A 331 -7.81 14.48 5.12
N SER A 332 -7.91 15.34 4.09
CA SER A 332 -9.01 16.30 4.01
C SER A 332 -9.55 16.47 2.61
N ASP A 333 -10.87 16.73 2.52
CA ASP A 333 -11.61 17.05 1.31
C ASP A 333 -11.52 15.97 0.22
N ILE A 334 -11.55 14.70 0.64
CA ILE A 334 -11.43 13.50 -0.20
C ILE A 334 -12.80 12.85 -0.36
N LEU A 335 -13.12 12.44 -1.59
CA LEU A 335 -14.30 11.64 -1.92
C LEU A 335 -13.90 10.16 -2.04
N MET A 336 -14.61 9.28 -1.32
CA MET A 336 -14.50 7.81 -1.45
C MET A 336 -15.90 7.26 -1.73
N GLU A 337 -16.17 6.86 -2.98
CA GLU A 337 -17.51 6.40 -3.35
C GLU A 337 -17.51 5.20 -4.30
N ASN A 338 -18.59 4.46 -4.30
CA ASN A 338 -18.78 3.29 -5.20
C ASN A 338 -17.68 2.24 -5.07
N ASN A 339 -17.02 2.11 -3.93
CA ASN A 339 -16.02 1.07 -3.73
C ASN A 339 -16.69 -0.18 -3.13
N LEU A 340 -16.25 -1.34 -3.61
CA LEU A 340 -16.53 -2.62 -2.97
C LEU A 340 -15.30 -3.02 -2.14
N VAL A 341 -15.47 -3.09 -0.82
CA VAL A 341 -14.39 -3.46 0.11
C VAL A 341 -14.82 -4.64 0.95
N TYR A 342 -14.09 -5.75 0.87
CA TYR A 342 -14.45 -6.93 1.65
C TYR A 342 -13.23 -7.71 2.16
N ASN A 343 -13.47 -8.59 3.15
CA ASN A 343 -12.47 -9.48 3.75
C ASN A 343 -11.19 -8.77 4.22
N THR A 344 -11.34 -7.59 4.82
CA THR A 344 -10.22 -6.87 5.44
C THR A 344 -10.03 -7.32 6.89
N LYS A 345 -8.85 -7.13 7.47
CA LYS A 345 -8.59 -7.53 8.86
C LYS A 345 -9.33 -6.66 9.86
N THR A 346 -9.21 -5.34 9.77
CA THR A 346 -9.65 -4.44 10.85
C THR A 346 -10.73 -3.45 10.47
N GLY A 347 -11.08 -3.30 9.22
CA GLY A 347 -12.17 -2.43 8.80
C GLY A 347 -12.12 -2.12 7.32
N ALA A 348 -13.29 -2.03 6.69
CA ALA A 348 -13.37 -1.61 5.31
C ALA A 348 -13.00 -0.13 5.16
N PHE A 349 -13.34 0.69 6.15
CA PHE A 349 -12.95 2.09 6.23
C PHE A 349 -12.35 2.43 7.60
N HIS A 350 -11.29 3.22 7.59
CA HIS A 350 -10.68 3.81 8.78
C HIS A 350 -10.31 5.27 8.55
N GLN A 351 -10.66 6.14 9.50
CA GLN A 351 -10.08 7.48 9.62
C GLN A 351 -9.29 7.61 10.92
N HIS A 352 -7.99 7.90 10.79
CA HIS A 352 -7.19 8.25 11.97
C HIS A 352 -7.59 9.64 12.46
N TYR A 353 -7.34 10.68 11.67
CA TYR A 353 -7.97 12.00 11.79
C TYR A 353 -7.91 12.74 10.45
N GLY A 354 -8.90 13.59 10.23
CA GLY A 354 -9.06 14.29 8.97
C GLY A 354 -10.29 15.20 8.99
N LYS A 355 -10.52 15.90 7.88
CA LYS A 355 -11.54 16.94 7.78
C LYS A 355 -12.32 16.84 6.49
N ASN A 356 -13.65 16.94 6.58
CA ASN A 356 -14.58 17.06 5.45
C ASN A 356 -14.44 15.92 4.39
N ASN A 357 -14.03 14.73 4.77
CA ASN A 357 -14.01 13.61 3.84
C ASN A 357 -15.43 13.10 3.61
N THR A 358 -15.73 12.61 2.41
CA THR A 358 -17.03 12.04 2.07
C THR A 358 -16.87 10.58 1.71
N ILE A 359 -17.52 9.72 2.49
CA ILE A 359 -17.51 8.27 2.30
C ILE A 359 -18.95 7.85 2.01
N ARG A 360 -19.26 7.61 0.74
CA ARG A 360 -20.64 7.37 0.33
C ARG A 360 -20.78 6.27 -0.70
N ASN A 361 -21.94 5.66 -0.69
CA ASN A 361 -22.35 4.69 -1.70
C ASN A 361 -21.38 3.52 -1.88
N ASN A 362 -20.69 3.11 -0.80
CA ASN A 362 -19.78 1.98 -0.81
C ASN A 362 -20.48 0.72 -0.28
N ILE A 363 -19.96 -0.44 -0.65
CA ILE A 363 -20.28 -1.73 -0.05
C ILE A 363 -19.09 -2.16 0.81
N PHE A 364 -19.30 -2.27 2.12
CA PHE A 364 -18.33 -2.71 3.11
C PHE A 364 -18.76 -4.06 3.66
N ALA A 365 -17.99 -5.11 3.37
CA ALA A 365 -18.39 -6.47 3.69
C ALA A 365 -17.28 -7.25 4.42
N TYR A 366 -17.70 -8.00 5.43
CA TYR A 366 -16.91 -9.09 6.05
C TYR A 366 -15.54 -8.72 6.58
N SER A 367 -15.36 -7.49 7.08
CA SER A 367 -14.16 -7.19 7.88
C SER A 367 -14.15 -8.05 9.14
N ARG A 368 -12.98 -8.57 9.52
CA ARG A 368 -12.90 -9.64 10.55
C ARG A 368 -13.03 -9.12 11.98
N LEU A 369 -12.47 -7.95 12.31
CA LEU A 369 -12.45 -7.44 13.69
C LEU A 369 -13.49 -6.33 13.92
N GLN A 370 -13.54 -5.36 13.05
CA GLN A 370 -14.55 -4.28 13.04
C GLN A 370 -14.83 -3.85 11.61
N GLN A 371 -16.01 -3.28 11.38
CA GLN A 371 -16.39 -2.91 10.01
C GLN A 371 -15.91 -1.49 9.65
N ILE A 372 -16.05 -0.54 10.57
CA ILE A 372 -15.67 0.85 10.40
C ILE A 372 -14.92 1.32 11.66
N GLN A 373 -13.82 2.04 11.45
CA GLN A 373 -13.00 2.54 12.55
C GLN A 373 -12.76 4.05 12.43
N ALA A 374 -12.77 4.75 13.58
CA ALA A 374 -12.30 6.11 13.71
C ALA A 374 -11.57 6.25 15.06
N THR A 375 -10.39 6.93 15.08
CA THR A 375 -9.51 6.84 16.24
C THR A 375 -9.23 8.15 16.97
N ARG A 376 -9.06 9.27 16.29
CA ARG A 376 -8.73 10.54 16.93
C ARG A 376 -9.88 11.53 16.77
N VAL A 377 -10.46 11.95 17.89
CA VAL A 377 -11.54 12.95 17.95
C VAL A 377 -10.97 14.34 17.70
N GLU A 378 -11.67 15.11 16.87
CA GLU A 378 -11.41 16.53 16.59
C GLU A 378 -12.72 17.32 16.62
N GLU A 379 -12.63 18.64 16.76
CA GLU A 379 -13.82 19.51 16.96
C GLU A 379 -14.59 19.81 15.67
N HIS A 380 -13.94 19.67 14.51
CA HIS A 380 -14.57 19.91 13.21
C HIS A 380 -15.21 18.65 12.60
N LEU A 381 -15.99 18.82 11.56
CA LEU A 381 -16.55 17.70 10.79
C LEU A 381 -15.43 16.84 10.24
N SER A 382 -15.30 15.64 10.77
CA SER A 382 -14.28 14.68 10.37
C SER A 382 -14.60 14.08 9.00
N PHE A 383 -15.81 13.55 8.86
CA PHE A 383 -16.29 13.01 7.59
C PHE A 383 -17.82 12.86 7.57
N THR A 384 -18.35 12.73 6.37
CA THR A 384 -19.73 12.29 6.11
C THR A 384 -19.72 10.82 5.71
N LEU A 385 -20.60 10.03 6.31
CA LEU A 385 -20.81 8.60 6.00
C LEU A 385 -22.26 8.42 5.55
N GLU A 386 -22.48 8.29 4.24
CA GLU A 386 -23.85 8.26 3.72
C GLU A 386 -24.07 7.22 2.62
N ARG A 387 -25.25 6.60 2.60
CA ARG A 387 -25.66 5.64 1.59
C ARG A 387 -24.68 4.48 1.41
N ASN A 388 -24.03 4.05 2.49
CA ASN A 388 -23.18 2.86 2.45
C ASN A 388 -23.96 1.62 2.88
N ILE A 389 -23.59 0.47 2.38
CA ILE A 389 -24.09 -0.82 2.84
C ILE A 389 -22.98 -1.50 3.63
N VAL A 390 -23.25 -1.87 4.88
CA VAL A 390 -22.30 -2.55 5.76
C VAL A 390 -22.87 -3.91 6.14
N ILE A 391 -22.28 -4.99 5.62
CA ILE A 391 -22.66 -6.36 5.95
C ILE A 391 -21.51 -7.10 6.63
N PHE A 392 -21.81 -7.86 7.69
CA PHE A 392 -20.76 -8.55 8.44
C PHE A 392 -21.25 -9.84 9.10
N ARG A 393 -20.31 -10.76 9.36
CA ARG A 393 -20.50 -12.03 10.07
C ARG A 393 -19.96 -11.98 11.49
N SER A 394 -18.82 -11.33 11.65
CA SER A 394 -18.05 -11.31 12.91
C SER A 394 -17.59 -9.90 13.27
N GLY A 395 -16.99 -9.75 14.44
CA GLY A 395 -16.47 -8.48 14.90
C GLY A 395 -17.56 -7.51 15.36
N VAL A 396 -17.18 -6.24 15.49
CA VAL A 396 -18.07 -5.15 15.90
C VAL A 396 -18.32 -4.21 14.71
N LEU A 397 -19.46 -3.52 14.71
CA LEU A 397 -19.78 -2.56 13.64
C LEU A 397 -18.83 -1.37 13.68
N LEU A 398 -18.71 -0.71 14.83
CA LEU A 398 -17.95 0.53 15.00
C LEU A 398 -16.83 0.33 16.04
N ARG A 399 -15.64 0.79 15.72
CA ARG A 399 -14.50 0.83 16.65
C ARG A 399 -13.97 2.24 16.80
N GLY A 400 -13.81 2.71 18.04
CA GLY A 400 -13.34 4.04 18.39
C GLY A 400 -14.32 4.79 19.28
N LYS A 401 -14.17 6.10 19.41
CA LYS A 401 -14.99 6.95 20.27
C LYS A 401 -16.09 7.69 19.49
N TRP A 402 -16.92 6.95 18.78
CA TRP A 402 -17.88 7.47 17.82
C TRP A 402 -18.87 8.49 18.36
N ARG A 403 -19.21 8.43 19.67
CA ARG A 403 -20.08 9.42 20.31
C ARG A 403 -19.45 10.79 20.44
N GLU A 404 -18.12 10.85 20.46
CA GLU A 404 -17.34 12.08 20.60
C GLU A 404 -17.00 12.69 19.22
N PHE A 405 -17.00 11.87 18.14
CA PHE A 405 -16.66 12.33 16.79
C PHE A 405 -17.71 13.30 16.21
N GLN A 406 -17.21 14.32 15.53
CA GLN A 406 -18.02 15.15 14.65
C GLN A 406 -18.13 14.48 13.28
N VAL A 407 -19.15 13.64 13.11
CA VAL A 407 -19.43 12.90 11.87
C VAL A 407 -20.90 13.07 11.50
N ASP A 408 -21.17 13.21 10.21
CA ASP A 408 -22.51 13.19 9.65
C ASP A 408 -22.79 11.79 9.09
N MET A 409 -23.71 11.07 9.71
CA MET A 409 -24.10 9.71 9.32
C MET A 409 -25.57 9.70 8.92
N ARG A 410 -25.85 9.23 7.69
CA ARG A 410 -27.23 9.19 7.20
C ARG A 410 -27.43 8.19 6.07
N ASN A 411 -28.63 7.65 5.99
CA ASN A 411 -29.09 6.80 4.90
C ASN A 411 -28.20 5.55 4.67
N ASN A 412 -27.56 5.01 5.71
CA ASN A 412 -26.75 3.79 5.60
C ASN A 412 -27.62 2.55 5.87
N CYS A 413 -27.23 1.43 5.31
CA CYS A 413 -27.79 0.11 5.59
C CYS A 413 -26.77 -0.72 6.37
N TYR A 414 -27.20 -1.27 7.50
CA TYR A 414 -26.37 -2.14 8.35
C TYR A 414 -27.01 -3.51 8.48
N TRP A 415 -26.24 -4.56 8.25
CA TRP A 415 -26.76 -5.91 8.39
C TRP A 415 -25.72 -6.86 8.99
N LYS A 416 -26.14 -7.62 9.99
CA LYS A 416 -25.37 -8.76 10.49
C LYS A 416 -26.00 -10.05 9.98
N GLU A 417 -25.25 -10.87 9.28
CA GLU A 417 -25.76 -11.97 8.47
C GLU A 417 -26.50 -13.06 9.29
N ASP A 418 -26.15 -13.24 10.55
CA ASP A 418 -26.83 -14.17 11.46
C ASP A 418 -28.17 -13.62 12.00
N GLY A 419 -28.59 -12.43 11.57
CA GLY A 419 -29.80 -11.75 11.99
C GLY A 419 -29.82 -11.32 13.46
N LYS A 420 -28.74 -11.55 14.20
CA LYS A 420 -28.68 -11.13 15.60
C LYS A 420 -28.49 -9.64 15.76
N SER A 421 -29.02 -9.10 16.85
CA SER A 421 -28.81 -7.70 17.21
C SER A 421 -27.33 -7.39 17.45
N PHE A 422 -26.89 -6.22 17.03
CA PHE A 422 -25.56 -5.68 17.26
C PHE A 422 -25.64 -4.27 17.84
N ARG A 423 -24.53 -3.70 18.20
CA ARG A 423 -24.46 -2.41 18.88
C ARG A 423 -23.71 -1.39 18.02
N PHE A 424 -24.14 -0.14 18.15
CA PHE A 424 -23.43 1.06 17.70
C PHE A 424 -22.62 1.57 18.90
N GLU A 425 -21.33 1.23 18.97
CA GLU A 425 -20.54 1.17 20.20
C GLU A 425 -21.25 0.28 21.26
N ASN A 426 -21.85 0.89 22.28
CA ASN A 426 -22.63 0.20 23.33
C ASN A 426 -24.14 0.52 23.30
N LEU A 427 -24.61 1.25 22.28
CA LEU A 427 -26.01 1.67 22.15
C LEU A 427 -26.81 0.75 21.25
N THR A 428 -28.14 0.72 21.45
CA THR A 428 -29.06 0.18 20.45
C THR A 428 -29.13 1.14 19.25
N PHE A 429 -29.59 0.65 18.11
CA PHE A 429 -29.77 1.49 16.92
C PHE A 429 -30.73 2.65 17.21
N ALA A 430 -31.85 2.37 17.88
CA ALA A 430 -32.82 3.41 18.25
C ALA A 430 -32.21 4.48 19.16
N ASP A 431 -31.40 4.10 20.15
CA ASP A 431 -30.75 5.08 21.03
C ASP A 431 -29.63 5.85 20.33
N TRP A 432 -28.99 5.23 19.32
CA TRP A 432 -28.05 5.87 18.44
C TRP A 432 -28.70 6.96 17.59
N GLN A 433 -29.85 6.64 16.96
CA GLN A 433 -30.64 7.61 16.18
C GLN A 433 -31.21 8.77 17.03
N LYS A 434 -31.64 8.52 18.26
CA LYS A 434 -32.07 9.59 19.21
C LYS A 434 -30.98 10.63 19.48
N ARG A 435 -29.71 10.30 19.23
CA ARG A 435 -28.58 11.23 19.34
C ARG A 435 -28.29 12.00 18.04
N GLY A 436 -29.18 11.94 17.07
CA GLY A 436 -29.01 12.59 15.77
C GLY A 436 -28.01 11.88 14.84
N ARG A 437 -27.67 10.63 15.12
CA ARG A 437 -26.80 9.81 14.27
C ARG A 437 -27.62 8.93 13.33
N ASP A 438 -27.09 8.61 12.18
CA ASP A 438 -27.69 7.68 11.20
C ASP A 438 -29.15 8.03 10.86
N THR A 439 -29.44 9.30 10.66
CA THR A 439 -30.76 9.74 10.21
C THR A 439 -31.10 9.09 8.87
N GLY A 440 -32.28 8.49 8.78
CA GLY A 440 -32.73 7.77 7.59
C GLY A 440 -32.04 6.42 7.32
N SER A 441 -31.05 6.03 8.15
CA SER A 441 -30.41 4.72 8.06
C SER A 441 -31.32 3.58 8.53
N ILE A 442 -31.03 2.37 8.07
CA ILE A 442 -31.79 1.15 8.40
C ILE A 442 -30.90 0.02 8.89
N VAL A 443 -31.48 -0.87 9.67
CA VAL A 443 -30.93 -2.19 9.98
C VAL A 443 -31.80 -3.21 9.27
N ALA A 444 -31.36 -3.67 8.09
CA ALA A 444 -32.12 -4.60 7.26
C ALA A 444 -31.17 -5.41 6.36
N ASP A 445 -31.61 -6.62 5.98
CA ASP A 445 -30.90 -7.43 4.99
C ASP A 445 -30.93 -6.72 3.62
N PRO A 446 -29.77 -6.37 3.04
CA PRO A 446 -29.70 -5.77 1.71
C PRO A 446 -30.14 -6.74 0.60
N LYS A 447 -30.26 -8.03 0.90
CA LYS A 447 -30.67 -9.11 -0.01
C LYS A 447 -29.70 -9.31 -1.19
N PHE A 448 -28.40 -9.24 -0.95
CA PHE A 448 -27.43 -9.57 -1.97
C PHE A 448 -27.64 -10.97 -2.54
N ARG A 449 -27.38 -11.17 -3.82
CA ARG A 449 -27.65 -12.43 -4.53
C ARG A 449 -26.91 -13.63 -3.93
N ASP A 450 -25.61 -13.53 -3.75
CA ASP A 450 -24.78 -14.54 -3.07
C ASP A 450 -23.57 -13.89 -2.39
N PRO A 451 -23.78 -13.23 -1.25
CA PRO A 451 -22.70 -12.54 -0.55
C PRO A 451 -21.64 -13.52 0.00
N GLY A 452 -21.99 -14.81 0.14
CA GLY A 452 -21.04 -15.87 0.53
C GLY A 452 -19.99 -16.15 -0.53
N ALA A 453 -20.33 -16.01 -1.78
CA ALA A 453 -19.44 -16.08 -2.95
C ALA A 453 -18.97 -14.68 -3.40
N TYR A 454 -19.13 -13.66 -2.57
CA TYR A 454 -18.78 -12.26 -2.85
C TYR A 454 -19.56 -11.65 -4.03
N ASP A 455 -20.74 -12.18 -4.33
CA ASP A 455 -21.66 -11.59 -5.29
C ASP A 455 -22.61 -10.61 -4.58
N PHE A 456 -22.26 -9.35 -4.63
CA PHE A 456 -23.01 -8.25 -4.01
C PHE A 456 -24.02 -7.61 -4.95
N THR A 457 -24.54 -8.36 -5.92
CA THR A 457 -25.63 -7.90 -6.81
C THR A 457 -26.91 -7.72 -5.99
N LEU A 458 -27.54 -6.56 -6.12
CA LEU A 458 -28.77 -6.20 -5.42
C LEU A 458 -30.01 -6.51 -6.26
N PRO A 459 -31.03 -7.19 -5.71
CA PRO A 459 -32.30 -7.41 -6.40
C PRO A 459 -33.16 -6.13 -6.42
N ALA A 460 -34.16 -6.11 -7.28
CA ALA A 460 -35.05 -4.96 -7.45
C ALA A 460 -35.84 -4.60 -6.17
N ASP A 461 -36.09 -5.57 -5.29
CA ASP A 461 -36.79 -5.40 -4.01
C ASP A 461 -35.86 -5.15 -2.82
N SER A 462 -34.60 -4.84 -3.05
CA SER A 462 -33.67 -4.51 -1.96
C SER A 462 -34.11 -3.25 -1.20
N PRO A 463 -34.09 -3.28 0.13
CA PRO A 463 -34.47 -2.12 0.94
C PRO A 463 -33.52 -0.93 0.80
N VAL A 464 -32.33 -1.12 0.24
CA VAL A 464 -31.32 -0.05 0.11
C VAL A 464 -31.71 1.03 -0.91
N TRP A 465 -32.63 0.72 -1.83
CA TRP A 465 -33.08 1.69 -2.83
C TRP A 465 -33.79 2.91 -2.20
N GLN A 466 -34.51 2.68 -1.11
CA GLN A 466 -35.15 3.77 -0.38
C GLN A 466 -34.18 4.74 0.30
N LEU A 467 -32.90 4.33 0.47
CA LEU A 467 -31.84 5.14 1.03
C LEU A 467 -31.16 6.03 -0.02
N GLY A 468 -31.51 5.86 -1.30
CA GLY A 468 -30.87 6.53 -2.41
C GLY A 468 -29.50 5.93 -2.75
N PHE A 469 -29.28 4.64 -2.45
CA PHE A 469 -28.11 3.92 -2.92
C PHE A 469 -28.14 3.84 -4.44
N VAL A 470 -27.04 4.16 -5.11
CA VAL A 470 -26.88 4.11 -6.56
C VAL A 470 -26.09 2.87 -6.92
N PRO A 471 -26.63 1.96 -7.75
CA PRO A 471 -25.89 0.76 -8.13
C PRO A 471 -24.65 1.11 -8.95
N PHE A 472 -23.59 0.36 -8.73
CA PHE A 472 -22.36 0.41 -9.52
C PHE A 472 -21.92 -1.01 -9.85
N ASP A 473 -21.11 -1.15 -10.89
CA ASP A 473 -20.63 -2.46 -11.35
C ASP A 473 -19.17 -2.69 -10.93
N PRO A 474 -18.92 -3.54 -9.92
CA PRO A 474 -17.57 -3.86 -9.47
C PRO A 474 -16.74 -4.59 -10.53
N SER A 475 -17.34 -5.23 -11.53
CA SER A 475 -16.62 -5.97 -12.57
C SER A 475 -15.82 -5.07 -13.50
N ASN A 476 -16.06 -3.76 -13.47
CA ASN A 476 -15.28 -2.77 -14.19
C ASN A 476 -13.93 -2.45 -13.53
N ALA A 477 -13.69 -2.92 -12.30
CA ALA A 477 -12.41 -2.73 -11.60
C ALA A 477 -11.37 -3.74 -12.06
N GLY A 478 -10.11 -3.31 -12.07
CA GLY A 478 -8.99 -4.10 -12.57
C GLY A 478 -8.68 -3.82 -14.03
N ARG A 479 -7.80 -4.63 -14.58
CA ARG A 479 -7.38 -4.48 -15.98
C ARG A 479 -8.55 -4.67 -16.96
N ARG A 480 -8.59 -3.78 -17.91
CA ARG A 480 -9.49 -3.96 -19.06
C ARG A 480 -8.97 -5.11 -19.91
N GLN A 481 -9.86 -5.99 -20.34
CA GLN A 481 -9.52 -7.01 -21.35
C GLN A 481 -9.28 -6.30 -22.68
N ASP A 482 -8.18 -6.65 -23.34
CA ASP A 482 -7.95 -6.21 -24.71
C ASP A 482 -9.05 -6.84 -25.58
N ASN A 483 -9.88 -6.02 -26.22
CA ASN A 483 -10.89 -6.45 -27.18
C ASN A 483 -10.25 -6.83 -28.51
#